data_35af1e1748544ade9547e0f482cd7593
#
_entry.id   35af1e1748544ade9547e0f482cd7593
#
_cell.length_a   1.000
_cell.length_b   1.000
_cell.length_c   1.000
_cell.angle_alpha   90.00
_cell.angle_beta   90.00
_cell.angle_gamma   90.00
#
_symmetry.space_group_name_H-M   'P 1'
#
loop_
_entity.id
_entity.type
_entity.pdbx_description
1 polymer ?
#
loop_
_entity_poly.entity_id
_entity_poly.type
_entity_poly.pdbx_seq_one_letter_code
_entity_poly.pdbx_strand_id
1 'polypeptide(L)'
;MNTIRKVSMLALAALTATLTHTVALADDGTATPEEVITKVWGAAKFLQTKGVSGIAALNNADGPWVWKDSYVFAFDCRLDRMVAHPMRPDLVGRPILQITDNNGKYLFKALCEAAENKHGGWVDYMWTKPGAGKVSRKISYAATADLAFSTGIQIAAGVYDDTLTVEALDKMTAKMADPGNYTP
;
A
#
# COMPACT_ATOMS: atom_id res chain seq x y z
N MET A 1 36.70 47.92 63.15
CA MET A 1 35.92 46.66 63.18
C MET A 1 34.93 46.75 62.07
N ASN A 2 35.27 46.14 60.89
CA ASN A 2 34.46 46.23 59.68
C ASN A 2 33.88 44.83 59.39
N THR A 3 32.55 44.76 59.46
CA THR A 3 31.77 43.57 59.21
C THR A 3 31.34 43.59 57.75
N ILE A 4 31.94 42.70 56.92
CA ILE A 4 31.60 42.51 55.49
C ILE A 4 30.39 41.57 55.42
N ARG A 5 29.25 42.09 54.96
CA ARG A 5 28.04 41.29 54.61
C ARG A 5 28.27 40.63 53.24
N LYS A 6 28.27 39.29 53.20
CA LYS A 6 28.23 38.50 51.96
C LYS A 6 26.77 38.47 51.47
N VAL A 7 26.54 39.02 50.28
CA VAL A 7 25.30 38.89 49.56
C VAL A 7 25.40 37.65 48.65
N SER A 8 24.63 36.61 48.97
CA SER A 8 24.49 35.42 48.13
C SER A 8 23.46 35.72 47.03
N MET A 9 23.91 35.79 45.78
CA MET A 9 23.04 35.79 44.60
C MET A 9 22.58 34.36 44.32
N LEU A 10 21.30 34.04 44.48
CA LEU A 10 20.66 32.86 43.94
C LEU A 10 20.36 33.10 42.47
N ALA A 11 21.05 32.37 41.59
CA ALA A 11 20.69 32.32 40.18
C ALA A 11 19.52 31.36 39.98
N LEU A 12 18.35 31.88 39.62
CA LEU A 12 17.15 31.11 39.26
C LEU A 12 17.26 30.71 37.79
N ALA A 13 17.65 29.45 37.52
CA ALA A 13 17.63 28.90 36.16
C ALA A 13 16.20 28.56 35.77
N ALA A 14 15.61 29.38 34.89
CA ALA A 14 14.32 29.07 34.28
C ALA A 14 14.49 28.00 33.18
N LEU A 15 14.03 26.79 33.49
CA LEU A 15 13.98 25.67 32.51
C LEU A 15 12.78 25.88 31.61
N THR A 16 12.98 26.42 30.42
CA THR A 16 11.93 26.53 29.40
C THR A 16 11.75 25.17 28.70
N ALA A 17 10.74 24.40 29.12
CA ALA A 17 10.32 23.20 28.43
C ALA A 17 9.61 23.59 27.11
N THR A 18 10.27 23.42 25.98
CA THR A 18 9.63 23.51 24.67
C THR A 18 8.77 22.28 24.45
N LEU A 19 7.44 22.42 24.57
CA LEU A 19 6.49 21.40 24.13
C LEU A 19 6.54 21.35 22.60
N THR A 20 7.18 20.34 22.05
CA THR A 20 7.02 19.97 20.65
C THR A 20 5.64 19.35 20.48
N HIS A 21 4.69 20.13 19.95
CA HIS A 21 3.40 19.59 19.52
C HIS A 21 3.65 18.76 18.25
N THR A 22 3.66 17.44 18.39
CA THR A 22 3.48 16.54 17.25
C THR A 22 2.04 16.72 16.77
N VAL A 23 1.86 17.41 15.66
CA VAL A 23 0.59 17.43 14.96
C VAL A 23 0.38 16.01 14.43
N ALA A 24 -0.44 15.23 15.12
CA ALA A 24 -0.98 14.00 14.56
C ALA A 24 -1.86 14.43 13.37
N LEU A 25 -1.41 14.13 12.13
CA LEU A 25 -2.27 14.24 10.99
C LEU A 25 -3.47 13.33 11.23
N ALA A 26 -4.67 13.88 11.19
CA ALA A 26 -5.89 13.09 11.30
C ALA A 26 -5.86 12.05 10.17
N ASP A 27 -6.10 10.78 10.49
CA ASP A 27 -6.32 9.74 9.50
C ASP A 27 -7.66 10.06 8.80
N ASP A 28 -7.59 10.53 7.57
CA ASP A 28 -8.75 10.92 6.76
C ASP A 28 -9.48 9.72 6.13
N GLY A 29 -9.05 8.50 6.47
CA GLY A 29 -9.62 7.27 5.90
C GLY A 29 -9.16 6.99 4.47
N THR A 30 -8.15 7.72 3.97
CA THR A 30 -7.58 7.54 2.63
C THR A 30 -6.24 6.82 2.71
N ALA A 31 -6.06 5.78 1.90
CA ALA A 31 -4.81 5.04 1.84
C ALA A 31 -3.71 5.88 1.17
N THR A 32 -2.48 5.80 1.68
CA THR A 32 -1.32 6.46 1.07
C THR A 32 -0.54 5.51 0.15
N PRO A 33 0.23 6.05 -0.82
CA PRO A 33 1.09 5.22 -1.66
C PRO A 33 2.10 4.37 -0.89
N GLU A 34 2.66 4.88 0.20
CA GLU A 34 3.60 4.15 1.07
C GLU A 34 2.92 2.98 1.78
N GLU A 35 1.69 3.17 2.27
CA GLU A 35 0.88 2.09 2.82
C GLU A 35 0.60 1.01 1.78
N VAL A 36 0.28 1.41 0.53
CA VAL A 36 0.03 0.49 -0.58
C VAL A 36 1.25 -0.40 -0.84
N ILE A 37 2.45 0.19 -1.01
CA ILE A 37 3.68 -0.58 -1.21
C ILE A 37 3.93 -1.54 -0.05
N THR A 38 3.82 -1.04 1.19
CA THR A 38 3.99 -1.84 2.41
C THR A 38 3.02 -3.02 2.47
N LYS A 39 1.75 -2.79 2.16
CA LYS A 39 0.71 -3.83 2.16
C LYS A 39 0.94 -4.87 1.06
N VAL A 40 1.36 -4.46 -0.14
CA VAL A 40 1.65 -5.39 -1.25
C VAL A 40 2.80 -6.33 -0.88
N TRP A 41 3.93 -5.80 -0.41
CA TRP A 41 5.06 -6.63 0.01
C TRP A 41 4.79 -7.44 1.27
N GLY A 42 4.05 -6.87 2.22
CA GLY A 42 3.57 -7.60 3.40
C GLY A 42 2.70 -8.80 3.01
N ALA A 43 1.79 -8.64 2.04
CA ALA A 43 0.96 -9.73 1.51
C ALA A 43 1.80 -10.77 0.76
N ALA A 44 2.81 -10.35 -0.02
CA ALA A 44 3.76 -11.26 -0.66
C ALA A 44 4.46 -12.15 0.38
N LYS A 45 5.02 -11.54 1.42
CA LYS A 45 5.68 -12.25 2.51
C LYS A 45 4.73 -13.15 3.30
N PHE A 46 3.52 -12.68 3.55
CA PHE A 46 2.48 -13.48 4.19
C PHE A 46 2.16 -14.75 3.38
N LEU A 47 1.97 -14.64 2.06
CA LEU A 47 1.72 -15.79 1.18
C LEU A 47 2.93 -16.72 1.09
N GLN A 48 4.17 -16.21 1.12
CA GLN A 48 5.38 -17.04 1.20
C GLN A 48 5.36 -17.93 2.46
N THR A 49 4.88 -17.39 3.57
CA THR A 49 4.84 -18.10 4.86
C THR A 49 3.64 -19.05 4.98
N LYS A 50 2.46 -18.60 4.54
CA LYS A 50 1.19 -19.33 4.69
C LYS A 50 0.85 -20.25 3.52
N GLY A 51 1.52 -20.07 2.40
CA GLY A 51 1.21 -20.83 1.20
C GLY A 51 -0.21 -20.56 0.69
N VAL A 52 -0.81 -21.58 0.07
CA VAL A 52 -2.17 -21.51 -0.51
C VAL A 52 -3.22 -21.13 0.54
N SER A 53 -3.05 -21.54 1.82
CA SER A 53 -4.00 -21.17 2.88
C SER A 53 -4.10 -19.67 3.12
N GLY A 54 -3.06 -18.90 2.79
CA GLY A 54 -3.06 -17.44 2.90
C GLY A 54 -3.99 -16.75 1.91
N ILE A 55 -4.32 -17.38 0.78
CA ILE A 55 -5.21 -16.81 -0.24
C ILE A 55 -6.60 -16.52 0.33
N ALA A 56 -7.11 -17.38 1.21
CA ALA A 56 -8.39 -17.15 1.86
C ALA A 56 -8.43 -15.84 2.67
N ALA A 57 -7.31 -15.49 3.31
CA ALA A 57 -7.21 -14.23 4.07
C ALA A 57 -7.26 -12.99 3.16
N LEU A 58 -6.72 -13.06 1.93
CA LEU A 58 -6.79 -11.98 0.96
C LEU A 58 -8.20 -11.80 0.37
N ASN A 59 -9.03 -12.83 0.41
CA ASN A 59 -10.43 -12.76 -0.03
C ASN A 59 -11.40 -12.27 1.06
N ASN A 60 -10.93 -12.12 2.29
CA ASN A 60 -11.77 -11.66 3.39
C ASN A 60 -11.94 -10.14 3.36
N ALA A 61 -13.16 -9.66 3.09
CA ALA A 61 -13.47 -8.24 3.04
C ALA A 61 -13.33 -7.52 4.39
N ASP A 62 -13.42 -8.25 5.51
CA ASP A 62 -13.26 -7.74 6.87
C ASP A 62 -11.85 -8.07 7.44
N GLY A 63 -10.95 -8.51 6.57
CA GLY A 63 -9.60 -8.97 6.95
C GLY A 63 -8.57 -7.83 6.97
N PRO A 64 -7.34 -8.12 7.44
CA PRO A 64 -6.28 -7.13 7.60
C PRO A 64 -5.72 -6.60 6.26
N TRP A 65 -6.13 -7.21 5.14
CA TRP A 65 -5.73 -6.80 3.80
C TRP A 65 -6.69 -5.82 3.15
N VAL A 66 -7.74 -5.41 3.88
CA VAL A 66 -8.62 -4.28 3.56
C VAL A 66 -8.40 -3.22 4.62
N TRP A 67 -8.11 -2.00 4.21
CA TRP A 67 -7.88 -0.88 5.15
C TRP A 67 -8.31 0.42 4.50
N LYS A 68 -8.83 1.33 5.28
CA LYS A 68 -9.28 2.63 4.79
C LYS A 68 -10.16 2.46 3.53
N ASP A 69 -9.82 3.13 2.44
CA ASP A 69 -10.49 3.01 1.14
C ASP A 69 -9.76 2.05 0.16
N SER A 70 -8.83 1.22 0.65
CA SER A 70 -7.97 0.36 -0.16
C SER A 70 -8.03 -1.11 0.26
N TYR A 71 -7.50 -1.97 -0.60
CA TYR A 71 -7.42 -3.42 -0.39
C TYR A 71 -6.34 -4.05 -1.25
N VAL A 72 -5.78 -5.17 -0.76
CA VAL A 72 -4.89 -6.04 -1.53
C VAL A 72 -5.72 -7.00 -2.38
N PHE A 73 -5.29 -7.23 -3.61
CA PHE A 73 -5.80 -8.28 -4.48
C PHE A 73 -4.63 -9.03 -5.15
N ALA A 74 -4.87 -10.24 -5.62
CA ALA A 74 -3.86 -11.09 -6.21
C ALA A 74 -4.37 -11.77 -7.47
N PHE A 75 -3.49 -11.91 -8.46
CA PHE A 75 -3.82 -12.50 -9.75
C PHE A 75 -2.61 -13.25 -10.32
N ASP A 76 -2.86 -14.13 -11.28
CA ASP A 76 -1.83 -14.90 -12.00
C ASP A 76 -1.89 -14.51 -13.48
N CYS A 77 -0.89 -13.76 -13.93
CA CYS A 77 -0.79 -13.28 -15.31
C CYS A 77 -0.60 -14.43 -16.31
N ARG A 78 0.13 -15.45 -15.90
CA ARG A 78 0.44 -16.59 -16.76
C ARG A 78 -0.77 -17.51 -16.97
N LEU A 79 -1.58 -17.69 -15.92
CA LEU A 79 -2.79 -18.49 -15.95
C LEU A 79 -4.04 -17.69 -16.32
N ASP A 80 -3.90 -16.39 -16.62
CA ASP A 80 -5.02 -15.49 -16.90
C ASP A 80 -6.14 -15.63 -15.87
N ARG A 81 -5.83 -15.45 -14.57
CA ARG A 81 -6.81 -15.75 -13.54
C ARG A 81 -6.70 -14.83 -12.32
N MET A 82 -7.85 -14.34 -11.84
CA MET A 82 -7.94 -13.72 -10.51
C MET A 82 -7.74 -14.78 -9.43
N VAL A 83 -6.81 -14.53 -8.51
CA VAL A 83 -6.50 -15.43 -7.38
C VAL A 83 -7.24 -15.00 -6.12
N ALA A 84 -7.26 -13.70 -5.82
CA ALA A 84 -7.96 -13.14 -4.66
C ALA A 84 -8.40 -11.71 -4.92
N HIS A 85 -9.64 -11.37 -4.52
CA HIS A 85 -10.17 -10.02 -4.60
C HIS A 85 -11.28 -9.78 -3.56
N PRO A 86 -11.01 -9.14 -2.42
CA PRO A 86 -11.98 -9.02 -1.32
C PRO A 86 -13.25 -8.24 -1.71
N MET A 87 -13.12 -7.21 -2.58
CA MET A 87 -14.25 -6.37 -3.01
C MET A 87 -14.98 -6.90 -4.25
N ARG A 88 -14.43 -7.88 -4.96
CA ARG A 88 -15.01 -8.48 -6.17
C ARG A 88 -14.82 -9.99 -6.19
N PRO A 89 -15.43 -10.71 -5.23
CA PRO A 89 -15.34 -12.17 -5.13
C PRO A 89 -15.87 -12.88 -6.41
N ASP A 90 -16.73 -12.22 -7.16
CA ASP A 90 -17.24 -12.69 -8.45
C ASP A 90 -16.16 -12.83 -9.54
N LEU A 91 -15.01 -12.14 -9.40
CA LEU A 91 -13.87 -12.25 -10.32
C LEU A 91 -12.97 -13.44 -9.99
N VAL A 92 -12.97 -13.95 -8.75
CA VAL A 92 -12.06 -15.02 -8.32
C VAL A 92 -12.24 -16.27 -9.19
N GLY A 93 -11.13 -16.76 -9.74
CA GLY A 93 -11.10 -17.90 -10.66
C GLY A 93 -11.40 -17.56 -12.11
N ARG A 94 -11.78 -16.32 -12.44
CA ARG A 94 -12.12 -15.90 -13.81
C ARG A 94 -10.91 -15.37 -14.57
N PRO A 95 -10.94 -15.46 -15.93
CA PRO A 95 -10.00 -14.77 -16.81
C PRO A 95 -10.05 -13.26 -16.61
N ILE A 96 -8.88 -12.60 -16.59
CA ILE A 96 -8.75 -11.17 -16.28
C ILE A 96 -8.11 -10.33 -17.39
N LEU A 97 -7.30 -10.94 -18.26
CA LEU A 97 -6.51 -10.19 -19.24
C LEU A 97 -7.35 -9.47 -20.31
N GLN A 98 -8.63 -9.86 -20.47
CA GLN A 98 -9.54 -9.20 -21.38
C GLN A 98 -10.47 -8.19 -20.67
N ILE A 99 -10.34 -8.01 -19.37
CA ILE A 99 -11.13 -7.02 -18.63
C ILE A 99 -10.58 -5.62 -18.96
N THR A 100 -11.49 -4.75 -19.42
CA THR A 100 -11.20 -3.34 -19.65
C THR A 100 -11.85 -2.47 -18.59
N ASP A 101 -11.24 -1.33 -18.31
CA ASP A 101 -11.86 -0.28 -17.53
C ASP A 101 -12.86 0.55 -18.38
N ASN A 102 -13.48 1.57 -17.77
CA ASN A 102 -14.46 2.42 -18.45
C ASN A 102 -13.88 3.24 -19.63
N ASN A 103 -12.55 3.36 -19.70
CA ASN A 103 -11.85 4.05 -20.77
C ASN A 103 -11.32 3.09 -21.84
N GLY A 104 -11.60 1.78 -21.74
CA GLY A 104 -11.16 0.75 -22.65
C GLY A 104 -9.73 0.24 -22.39
N LYS A 105 -9.10 0.61 -21.28
CA LYS A 105 -7.75 0.14 -20.90
C LYS A 105 -7.81 -1.29 -20.40
N TYR A 106 -7.00 -2.19 -20.94
CA TYR A 106 -6.78 -3.55 -20.42
C TYR A 106 -5.97 -3.49 -19.13
N LEU A 107 -6.64 -3.20 -18.03
CA LEU A 107 -6.00 -2.85 -16.77
C LEU A 107 -5.12 -3.98 -16.22
N PHE A 108 -5.55 -5.25 -16.32
CA PHE A 108 -4.75 -6.36 -15.82
C PHE A 108 -3.53 -6.67 -16.67
N LYS A 109 -3.58 -6.43 -17.99
CA LYS A 109 -2.38 -6.50 -18.83
C LYS A 109 -1.34 -5.48 -18.41
N ALA A 110 -1.77 -4.22 -18.19
CA ALA A 110 -0.88 -3.18 -17.71
C ALA A 110 -0.31 -3.49 -16.31
N LEU A 111 -1.13 -4.04 -15.40
CA LEU A 111 -0.67 -4.47 -14.07
C LEU A 111 0.33 -5.63 -14.14
N CYS A 112 0.15 -6.57 -15.09
CA CYS A 112 1.11 -7.64 -15.32
C CYS A 112 2.46 -7.08 -15.79
N GLU A 113 2.45 -6.18 -16.78
CA GLU A 113 3.67 -5.53 -17.30
C GLU A 113 4.39 -4.73 -16.19
N ALA A 114 3.64 -3.97 -15.39
CA ALA A 114 4.21 -3.21 -14.27
C ALA A 114 4.84 -4.12 -13.20
N ALA A 115 4.22 -5.26 -12.92
CA ALA A 115 4.69 -6.20 -11.91
C ALA A 115 5.97 -6.96 -12.31
N GLU A 116 6.35 -6.96 -13.59
CA GLU A 116 7.60 -7.55 -14.08
C GLU A 116 8.84 -6.72 -13.73
N ASN A 117 8.66 -5.44 -13.40
CA ASN A 117 9.77 -4.60 -12.96
C ASN A 117 10.34 -5.12 -11.64
N LYS A 118 11.66 -5.03 -11.48
CA LYS A 118 12.38 -5.51 -10.29
C LYS A 118 11.79 -5.03 -8.96
N HIS A 119 11.24 -3.83 -8.95
CA HIS A 119 10.66 -3.19 -7.75
C HIS A 119 9.16 -2.99 -7.91
N GLY A 120 8.49 -3.73 -8.81
CA GLY A 120 7.10 -3.50 -9.15
C GLY A 120 6.90 -2.20 -9.94
N GLY A 121 5.64 -1.82 -10.12
CA GLY A 121 5.30 -0.59 -10.85
C GLY A 121 3.86 -0.16 -10.61
N TRP A 122 3.56 1.09 -10.99
CA TRP A 122 2.26 1.71 -10.80
C TRP A 122 1.48 1.78 -12.12
N VAL A 123 0.16 1.56 -12.01
CA VAL A 123 -0.78 1.65 -13.15
C VAL A 123 -2.03 2.39 -12.71
N ASP A 124 -2.43 3.39 -13.46
CA ASP A 124 -3.72 4.05 -13.27
C ASP A 124 -4.81 3.46 -14.17
N TYR A 125 -6.03 3.41 -13.68
CA TYR A 125 -7.21 2.93 -14.38
C TYR A 125 -8.49 3.33 -13.66
N MET A 126 -9.63 3.18 -14.32
CA MET A 126 -10.92 3.46 -13.72
C MET A 126 -11.48 2.23 -12.99
N TRP A 127 -11.81 2.37 -11.70
CA TRP A 127 -12.33 1.27 -10.89
C TRP A 127 -13.34 1.76 -9.84
N THR A 128 -14.23 0.87 -9.40
CA THR A 128 -15.21 1.20 -8.36
C THR A 128 -14.51 1.38 -7.01
N LYS A 129 -14.67 2.57 -6.42
CA LYS A 129 -14.13 2.87 -5.09
C LYS A 129 -14.98 2.17 -4.02
N PRO A 130 -14.36 1.45 -3.05
CA PRO A 130 -15.08 0.85 -1.94
C PRO A 130 -15.96 1.86 -1.20
N GLY A 131 -17.18 1.45 -0.87
CA GLY A 131 -18.13 2.29 -0.14
C GLY A 131 -18.77 3.45 -0.93
N ALA A 132 -18.17 3.87 -2.05
CA ALA A 132 -18.68 5.02 -2.82
C ALA A 132 -19.67 4.64 -3.92
N GLY A 133 -19.72 3.37 -4.35
CA GLY A 133 -20.62 2.87 -5.41
C GLY A 133 -20.40 3.50 -6.79
N LYS A 134 -19.36 4.32 -6.97
CA LYS A 134 -19.02 5.00 -8.22
C LYS A 134 -17.62 4.60 -8.71
N VAL A 135 -17.46 4.64 -10.03
CA VAL A 135 -16.17 4.48 -10.69
C VAL A 135 -15.35 5.75 -10.46
N SER A 136 -14.11 5.58 -10.06
CA SER A 136 -13.13 6.65 -9.83
C SER A 136 -11.76 6.23 -10.38
N ARG A 137 -10.89 7.18 -10.61
CA ARG A 137 -9.50 6.87 -10.97
C ARG A 137 -8.82 6.19 -9.79
N LYS A 138 -8.24 5.02 -10.05
CA LYS A 138 -7.42 4.26 -9.10
C LYS A 138 -6.01 4.15 -9.66
N ILE A 139 -5.01 4.32 -8.81
CA ILE A 139 -3.62 4.04 -9.17
C ILE A 139 -3.16 2.89 -8.29
N SER A 140 -2.82 1.75 -8.91
CA SER A 140 -2.38 0.56 -8.19
C SER A 140 -0.91 0.26 -8.41
N TYR A 141 -0.23 -0.06 -7.33
CA TYR A 141 1.09 -0.67 -7.34
C TYR A 141 0.94 -2.18 -7.46
N ALA A 142 1.69 -2.80 -8.36
CA ALA A 142 1.72 -4.23 -8.57
C ALA A 142 3.16 -4.75 -8.51
N ALA A 143 3.35 -5.92 -7.89
CA ALA A 143 4.62 -6.60 -7.81
C ALA A 143 4.43 -8.12 -7.92
N THR A 144 5.44 -8.81 -8.47
CA THR A 144 5.44 -10.28 -8.52
C THR A 144 5.99 -10.84 -7.21
N ALA A 145 5.29 -11.81 -6.65
CA ALA A 145 5.73 -12.56 -5.47
C ALA A 145 6.19 -13.96 -5.88
N ASP A 146 7.41 -14.31 -5.51
CA ASP A 146 7.92 -15.67 -5.65
C ASP A 146 7.37 -16.54 -4.51
N LEU A 147 6.47 -17.43 -4.86
CA LEU A 147 5.81 -18.32 -3.91
C LEU A 147 6.22 -19.77 -4.17
N ALA A 148 6.47 -20.53 -3.10
CA ALA A 148 6.88 -21.93 -3.20
C ALA A 148 5.87 -22.82 -3.96
N PHE A 149 4.59 -22.42 -4.01
CA PHE A 149 3.50 -23.16 -4.67
C PHE A 149 3.09 -22.60 -6.04
N SER A 150 3.64 -21.46 -6.45
CA SER A 150 3.35 -20.84 -7.73
C SER A 150 4.53 -19.98 -8.19
N THR A 151 4.88 -20.11 -9.45
CA THR A 151 5.90 -19.28 -10.10
C THR A 151 5.31 -17.94 -10.51
N GLY A 152 5.25 -17.00 -9.55
CA GLY A 152 4.87 -15.63 -9.83
C GLY A 152 3.36 -15.35 -9.78
N ILE A 153 2.82 -15.18 -8.58
CA ILE A 153 1.54 -14.50 -8.39
C ILE A 153 1.83 -13.01 -8.29
N GLN A 154 1.07 -12.21 -9.01
CA GLN A 154 1.10 -10.76 -8.89
C GLN A 154 0.18 -10.35 -7.74
N ILE A 155 0.68 -9.43 -6.91
CA ILE A 155 -0.04 -8.85 -5.78
C ILE A 155 -0.11 -7.35 -6.02
N ALA A 156 -1.29 -6.77 -5.83
CA ALA A 156 -1.48 -5.35 -6.03
C ALA A 156 -2.43 -4.74 -4.98
N ALA A 157 -2.28 -3.45 -4.79
CA ALA A 157 -3.20 -2.59 -4.06
C ALA A 157 -3.12 -1.18 -4.65
N GLY A 158 -4.05 -0.27 -4.33
CA GLY A 158 -3.99 1.06 -4.93
C GLY A 158 -4.72 2.13 -4.14
N VAL A 159 -4.44 3.36 -4.49
CA VAL A 159 -5.07 4.58 -3.97
C VAL A 159 -6.09 5.13 -4.97
N TYR A 160 -7.06 5.88 -4.47
CA TYR A 160 -8.04 6.63 -5.27
C TYR A 160 -7.71 8.12 -5.15
N ASP A 161 -6.92 8.63 -6.08
CA ASP A 161 -6.43 10.01 -6.08
C ASP A 161 -6.30 10.53 -7.52
N ASP A 162 -6.89 11.69 -7.81
CA ASP A 162 -6.87 12.30 -9.14
C ASP A 162 -5.64 13.19 -9.36
N THR A 163 -4.88 13.49 -8.30
CA THR A 163 -3.72 14.41 -8.35
C THR A 163 -2.38 13.70 -8.52
N LEU A 164 -2.28 12.46 -8.05
CA LEU A 164 -1.06 11.65 -8.16
C LEU A 164 -0.79 11.23 -9.61
N THR A 165 0.49 11.19 -9.99
CA THR A 165 0.91 10.67 -11.29
C THR A 165 1.71 9.39 -11.14
N VAL A 166 1.57 8.48 -12.10
CA VAL A 166 2.34 7.22 -12.14
C VAL A 166 3.84 7.52 -12.07
N GLU A 167 4.32 8.50 -12.84
CA GLU A 167 5.74 8.89 -12.85
C GLU A 167 6.26 9.34 -11.47
N ALA A 168 5.49 10.12 -10.72
CA ALA A 168 5.87 10.55 -9.37
C ALA A 168 5.95 9.36 -8.41
N LEU A 169 5.01 8.42 -8.53
CA LEU A 169 4.94 7.22 -7.71
C LEU A 169 6.07 6.23 -8.03
N ASP A 170 6.42 6.05 -9.31
CA ASP A 170 7.56 5.24 -9.72
C ASP A 170 8.89 5.80 -9.17
N LYS A 171 9.06 7.14 -9.21
CA LYS A 171 10.23 7.80 -8.60
C LYS A 171 10.26 7.63 -7.08
N MET A 172 9.10 7.63 -6.41
CA MET A 172 9.00 7.37 -4.98
C MET A 172 9.39 5.92 -4.67
N THR A 173 8.84 4.95 -5.38
CA THR A 173 9.15 3.53 -5.22
C THR A 173 10.64 3.23 -5.38
N ALA A 174 11.28 3.84 -6.37
CA ALA A 174 12.73 3.67 -6.59
C ALA A 174 13.60 4.17 -5.43
N LYS A 175 13.08 5.06 -4.58
CA LYS A 175 13.77 5.58 -3.38
C LYS A 175 13.45 4.79 -2.11
N MET A 176 12.41 3.98 -2.12
CA MET A 176 12.04 3.17 -0.96
C MET A 176 13.05 2.03 -0.76
N ALA A 177 13.19 1.61 0.49
CA ALA A 177 14.07 0.50 0.83
C ALA A 177 13.67 -0.79 0.08
N ASP A 178 14.64 -1.67 -0.11
CA ASP A 178 14.46 -2.97 -0.75
C ASP A 178 13.24 -3.71 -0.18
N PRO A 179 12.36 -4.28 -1.05
CA PRO A 179 11.20 -5.09 -0.65
C PRO A 179 11.48 -6.17 0.40
N GLY A 180 12.71 -6.68 0.48
CA GLY A 180 13.14 -7.62 1.51
C GLY A 180 13.02 -7.12 2.96
N ASN A 181 12.90 -5.82 3.16
CA ASN A 181 12.81 -5.19 4.49
C ASN A 181 11.37 -5.11 5.04
N TYR A 182 10.35 -5.44 4.23
CA TYR A 182 8.97 -5.43 4.71
C TYR A 182 8.67 -6.69 5.51
N THR A 183 8.45 -6.52 6.81
CA THR A 183 7.90 -7.57 7.69
C THR A 183 6.38 -7.54 7.67
N PRO A 184 5.69 -8.70 7.69
CA PRO A 184 4.22 -8.76 7.77
C PRO A 184 3.68 -8.23 9.07
#